data_921f4eeabbce03f63bb801051ae79660
#
_entry.id   921f4eeabbce03f63bb801051ae79660
#
_cell.length_a   1.000
_cell.length_b   1.000
_cell.length_c   1.000
_cell.angle_alpha   90.00
_cell.angle_beta   90.00
_cell.angle_gamma   90.00
#
_symmetry.space_group_name_H-M   'P 1'
#
loop_
_entity.id
_entity.type
_entity.pdbx_description
1 polymer ?
#
loop_
_entity_poly.entity_id
_entity_poly.type
_entity_poly.pdbx_seq_one_letter_code
_entity_poly.pdbx_strand_id
1 'polypeptide(L)'
;QEALTSAGLLVLNKDEGVDAGQRRAIELQLPECPLYWTRQAQLPLQQLPGLNAQASAAVDNIEVPEGLAQMPAVWSDPALPICLSQAQEGGWSIGWRWHPIQQFDAQRLHHWLASLEWRRAKLVIHSAEGWLSANAVDNSPLAWQPSEWRRDSRIELIFSAPQDVAVLQAALAACRQ
;
A
#
# COMPACT_ATOMS: atom_id res chain seq x y z
N GLN A 1 8.48 12.32 -14.61
CA GLN A 1 9.93 12.50 -14.83
C GLN A 1 10.54 13.66 -14.04
N GLU A 2 9.82 14.75 -13.81
CA GLU A 2 10.32 15.91 -13.04
C GLU A 2 10.75 15.56 -11.60
N ALA A 3 10.05 14.66 -10.91
CA ALA A 3 10.40 14.27 -9.54
C ALA A 3 11.75 13.55 -9.41
N LEU A 4 12.27 12.96 -10.49
CA LEU A 4 13.55 12.26 -10.46
C LEU A 4 14.74 13.20 -10.63
N THR A 5 14.56 14.36 -11.25
CA THR A 5 15.66 15.32 -11.52
C THR A 5 16.14 16.06 -10.29
N SER A 6 15.33 16.11 -9.21
CA SER A 6 15.67 16.73 -7.93
C SER A 6 16.10 15.69 -6.86
N ALA A 7 16.18 14.42 -7.23
CA ALA A 7 16.55 13.37 -6.29
C ALA A 7 18.04 13.43 -5.93
N GLY A 8 18.36 13.37 -4.64
CA GLY A 8 19.75 13.25 -4.15
C GLY A 8 20.30 11.82 -4.20
N LEU A 9 19.43 10.83 -4.30
CA LEU A 9 19.74 9.41 -4.43
C LEU A 9 18.55 8.67 -5.05
N LEU A 10 18.82 7.79 -6.00
CA LEU A 10 17.84 6.85 -6.55
C LEU A 10 18.09 5.47 -5.95
N VAL A 11 17.06 4.87 -5.37
CA VAL A 11 17.13 3.52 -4.80
C VAL A 11 16.25 2.60 -5.63
N LEU A 12 16.87 1.64 -6.31
CA LEU A 12 16.19 0.60 -7.07
C LEU A 12 16.07 -0.66 -6.22
N ASN A 13 14.85 -0.98 -5.82
CA ASN A 13 14.56 -2.15 -4.99
C ASN A 13 14.15 -3.37 -5.83
N LYS A 14 14.25 -4.56 -5.24
CA LYS A 14 13.92 -5.85 -5.88
C LYS A 14 14.86 -6.19 -7.04
N ASP A 15 16.16 -6.11 -6.79
CA ASP A 15 17.18 -6.46 -7.78
C ASP A 15 17.34 -7.97 -8.01
N GLU A 16 16.56 -8.80 -7.30
CA GLU A 16 16.52 -10.25 -7.49
C GLU A 16 16.03 -10.60 -8.90
N GLY A 17 16.87 -11.27 -9.66
CA GLY A 17 16.55 -11.69 -11.03
C GLY A 17 16.80 -10.63 -12.12
N VAL A 18 17.32 -9.45 -11.76
CA VAL A 18 17.74 -8.43 -12.73
C VAL A 18 19.19 -8.71 -13.14
N ASP A 19 19.41 -9.07 -14.40
CA ASP A 19 20.76 -9.30 -14.93
C ASP A 19 21.50 -7.97 -15.23
N ALA A 20 22.80 -8.09 -15.51
CA ALA A 20 23.65 -6.92 -15.77
C ALA A 20 23.22 -6.09 -16.99
N GLY A 21 22.66 -6.72 -18.02
CA GLY A 21 22.14 -6.04 -19.20
C GLY A 21 20.89 -5.24 -18.91
N GLN A 22 19.97 -5.84 -18.15
CA GLN A 22 18.76 -5.19 -17.69
C GLN A 22 19.07 -4.01 -16.75
N ARG A 23 20.02 -4.17 -15.82
CA ARG A 23 20.48 -3.07 -14.95
C ARG A 23 20.96 -1.90 -15.78
N ARG A 24 21.84 -2.16 -16.75
CA ARG A 24 22.38 -1.09 -17.62
C ARG A 24 21.29 -0.42 -18.46
N ALA A 25 20.32 -1.18 -18.95
CA ALA A 25 19.19 -0.62 -19.70
C ALA A 25 18.31 0.30 -18.84
N ILE A 26 18.11 -0.04 -17.58
CA ILE A 26 17.37 0.79 -16.61
C ILE A 26 18.18 2.04 -16.27
N GLU A 27 19.47 1.90 -15.96
CA GLU A 27 20.36 3.02 -15.61
C GLU A 27 20.42 4.07 -16.72
N LEU A 28 20.42 3.65 -17.99
CA LEU A 28 20.44 4.57 -19.14
C LEU A 28 19.15 5.42 -19.28
N GLN A 29 18.05 5.01 -18.63
CA GLN A 29 16.76 5.73 -18.67
C GLN A 29 16.59 6.68 -17.46
N LEU A 30 17.51 6.63 -16.50
CA LEU A 30 17.45 7.41 -15.29
C LEU A 30 18.31 8.68 -15.42
N PRO A 31 17.96 9.77 -14.69
CA PRO A 31 18.80 10.96 -14.65
C PRO A 31 20.15 10.67 -14.00
N GLU A 32 21.15 11.50 -14.29
CA GLU A 32 22.45 11.45 -13.64
C GLU A 32 22.31 11.79 -12.14
N CYS A 33 22.15 10.77 -11.33
CA CYS A 33 21.99 10.85 -9.88
C CYS A 33 22.65 9.62 -9.25
N PRO A 34 23.22 9.75 -8.03
CA PRO A 34 23.70 8.59 -7.29
C PRO A 34 22.63 7.49 -7.25
N LEU A 35 23.01 6.27 -7.60
CA LEU A 35 22.11 5.13 -7.73
C LEU A 35 22.54 4.00 -6.80
N TYR A 36 21.58 3.39 -6.12
CA TYR A 36 21.81 2.24 -5.27
C TYR A 36 20.79 1.13 -5.56
N TRP A 37 21.29 -0.05 -5.89
CA TRP A 37 20.48 -1.25 -6.05
C TRP A 37 20.34 -1.98 -4.71
N THR A 38 19.15 -2.41 -4.35
CA THR A 38 18.89 -3.04 -3.06
C THR A 38 17.88 -4.18 -3.16
N ARG A 39 17.92 -5.07 -2.16
CA ARG A 39 16.98 -6.16 -1.94
C ARG A 39 16.17 -5.87 -0.68
N GLN A 40 14.86 -6.15 -0.74
CA GLN A 40 13.96 -5.97 0.41
C GLN A 40 14.10 -4.59 1.09
N ALA A 41 14.39 -3.56 0.29
CA ALA A 41 14.61 -2.19 0.75
C ALA A 41 15.75 -2.03 1.79
N GLN A 42 16.73 -2.94 1.82
CA GLN A 42 17.88 -2.87 2.71
C GLN A 42 18.89 -1.84 2.18
N LEU A 43 18.77 -0.59 2.63
CA LEU A 43 19.68 0.48 2.30
C LEU A 43 20.55 0.80 3.53
N PRO A 44 21.91 0.69 3.42
CA PRO A 44 22.79 1.14 4.48
C PRO A 44 22.59 2.63 4.74
N LEU A 45 22.50 3.04 6.01
CA LEU A 45 22.28 4.45 6.40
C LEU A 45 23.33 5.38 5.82
N GLN A 46 24.57 4.89 5.66
CA GLN A 46 25.68 5.66 5.09
C GLN A 46 25.47 6.07 3.63
N GLN A 47 24.54 5.42 2.92
CA GLN A 47 24.20 5.75 1.53
C GLN A 47 23.15 6.86 1.43
N LEU A 48 22.49 7.23 2.56
CA LEU A 48 21.50 8.28 2.55
C LEU A 48 22.17 9.66 2.43
N PRO A 49 21.73 10.51 1.50
CA PRO A 49 22.22 11.88 1.38
C PRO A 49 22.05 12.65 2.69
N GLY A 50 23.07 13.39 3.08
CA GLY A 50 23.04 14.26 4.27
C GLY A 50 23.40 13.59 5.59
N LEU A 51 23.46 12.26 5.70
CA LEU A 51 23.88 11.60 6.96
C LEU A 51 25.38 11.69 7.24
N ASN A 52 26.21 11.93 6.21
CA ASN A 52 27.66 12.14 6.35
C ASN A 52 28.07 13.62 6.41
N ALA A 53 27.10 14.54 6.30
CA ALA A 53 27.38 15.95 6.54
C ALA A 53 27.57 16.14 8.05
N GLN A 54 28.76 16.53 8.48
CA GLN A 54 28.98 17.03 9.83
C GLN A 54 27.88 18.02 10.16
N ALA A 55 27.24 17.82 11.30
CA ALA A 55 26.19 18.68 11.79
C ALA A 55 26.73 20.13 11.87
N SER A 56 26.57 20.87 10.81
CA SER A 56 26.80 22.30 10.74
C SER A 56 25.44 22.96 10.63
N ALA A 57 25.06 23.50 11.77
CA ALA A 57 24.17 24.64 11.99
C ALA A 57 22.85 24.68 11.21
N ALA A 58 21.78 24.85 11.99
CA ALA A 58 20.45 25.25 11.60
C ALA A 58 19.67 24.16 10.81
N VAL A 59 19.04 23.29 11.58
CA VAL A 59 17.77 22.70 11.13
C VAL A 59 16.79 23.87 11.07
N ASP A 60 16.79 24.61 9.96
CA ASP A 60 15.60 25.34 9.57
C ASP A 60 14.49 24.30 9.47
N ASN A 61 13.44 24.54 10.22
CA ASN A 61 12.25 23.71 10.23
C ASN A 61 11.87 23.38 8.78
N ILE A 62 12.22 22.16 8.34
CA ILE A 62 11.56 21.58 7.18
C ILE A 62 10.15 21.37 7.67
N GLU A 63 9.28 22.32 7.39
CA GLU A 63 7.85 22.10 7.46
C GLU A 63 7.58 20.92 6.52
N VAL A 64 7.44 19.74 7.12
CA VAL A 64 6.89 18.58 6.41
C VAL A 64 5.53 19.06 5.92
N PRO A 65 5.28 19.08 4.58
CA PRO A 65 3.99 19.52 4.09
C PRO A 65 2.93 18.73 4.81
N GLU A 66 2.07 19.40 5.57
CA GLU A 66 0.98 18.77 6.35
C GLU A 66 -0.02 18.00 5.48
N GLY A 67 0.14 18.02 4.16
CA GLY A 67 -0.70 17.31 3.19
C GLY A 67 -0.57 15.80 3.16
N LEU A 68 0.37 15.17 3.89
CA LEU A 68 0.51 13.71 3.98
C LEU A 68 0.13 13.12 5.33
N ALA A 69 -0.19 13.92 6.32
CA ALA A 69 -0.95 13.45 7.46
C ALA A 69 -2.33 13.02 6.92
N GLN A 70 -2.53 11.70 6.77
CA GLN A 70 -3.84 11.18 6.37
C GLN A 70 -4.86 11.76 7.35
N MET A 71 -5.69 12.69 6.87
CA MET A 71 -6.78 13.23 7.67
C MET A 71 -7.53 12.05 8.32
N PRO A 72 -7.82 12.11 9.62
CA PRO A 72 -8.59 11.07 10.27
C PRO A 72 -9.88 10.88 9.47
N ALA A 73 -10.22 9.63 9.14
CA ALA A 73 -11.47 9.36 8.47
C ALA A 73 -12.62 9.76 9.39
N VAL A 74 -13.52 10.57 8.88
CA VAL A 74 -14.73 10.99 9.58
C VAL A 74 -15.88 10.19 8.99
N TRP A 75 -16.50 9.33 9.78
CA TRP A 75 -17.71 8.59 9.41
C TRP A 75 -18.93 9.36 9.89
N SER A 76 -19.81 9.70 8.98
CA SER A 76 -21.15 10.21 9.30
C SER A 76 -22.03 9.11 9.89
N ASP A 77 -21.83 7.87 9.45
CA ASP A 77 -22.46 6.66 10.00
C ASP A 77 -21.39 5.58 10.19
N PRO A 78 -21.09 5.15 11.43
CA PRO A 78 -20.12 4.10 11.69
C PRO A 78 -20.49 2.72 11.10
N ALA A 79 -21.75 2.51 10.72
CA ALA A 79 -22.21 1.27 10.11
C ALA A 79 -21.91 1.20 8.59
N LEU A 80 -21.59 2.34 7.98
CA LEU A 80 -21.31 2.45 6.55
C LEU A 80 -19.81 2.66 6.28
N PRO A 81 -19.27 2.06 5.21
CA PRO A 81 -17.88 2.28 4.83
C PRO A 81 -17.71 3.60 4.06
N ILE A 82 -16.51 4.15 4.13
CA ILE A 82 -16.03 5.08 3.11
C ILE A 82 -15.51 4.24 1.98
N CYS A 83 -16.12 4.34 0.80
CA CYS A 83 -15.77 3.58 -0.40
C CYS A 83 -15.26 4.50 -1.49
N LEU A 84 -14.13 4.14 -2.08
CA LEU A 84 -13.54 4.83 -3.23
C LEU A 84 -13.19 3.81 -4.30
N SER A 85 -13.56 4.10 -5.55
CA SER A 85 -13.15 3.29 -6.70
C SER A 85 -12.53 4.18 -7.77
N GLN A 86 -11.55 3.65 -8.48
CA GLN A 86 -10.80 4.41 -9.48
C GLN A 86 -10.38 3.50 -10.63
N ALA A 87 -10.64 3.95 -11.86
CA ALA A 87 -10.01 3.39 -13.04
C ALA A 87 -8.56 3.89 -13.12
N GLN A 88 -7.63 3.00 -13.45
CA GLN A 88 -6.22 3.32 -13.63
C GLN A 88 -5.67 2.58 -14.85
N GLU A 89 -4.51 3.01 -15.34
CA GLU A 89 -3.85 2.33 -16.44
C GLU A 89 -3.56 0.86 -16.08
N GLY A 90 -4.14 -0.07 -16.86
CA GLY A 90 -3.99 -1.51 -16.65
C GLY A 90 -4.90 -2.13 -15.60
N GLY A 91 -5.95 -1.43 -15.12
CA GLY A 91 -6.92 -2.02 -14.21
C GLY A 91 -7.89 -1.07 -13.55
N TRP A 92 -8.54 -1.57 -12.53
CA TRP A 92 -9.50 -0.84 -11.73
C TRP A 92 -9.31 -1.20 -10.25
N SER A 93 -9.32 -0.19 -9.39
CA SER A 93 -9.15 -0.37 -7.96
C SER A 93 -10.38 0.04 -7.19
N ILE A 94 -10.63 -0.64 -6.07
CA ILE A 94 -11.64 -0.26 -5.10
C ILE A 94 -11.09 -0.44 -3.69
N GLY A 95 -11.41 0.52 -2.83
CA GLY A 95 -11.01 0.51 -1.43
C GLY A 95 -12.16 0.88 -0.51
N TRP A 96 -12.24 0.19 0.62
CA TRP A 96 -13.17 0.49 1.69
C TRP A 96 -12.41 0.77 2.98
N ARG A 97 -12.91 1.76 3.72
CA ARG A 97 -12.48 2.02 5.08
C ARG A 97 -13.69 1.90 6.00
N TRP A 98 -13.59 0.99 6.96
CA TRP A 98 -14.66 0.74 7.93
C TRP A 98 -14.27 1.27 9.29
N HIS A 99 -15.26 1.79 10.01
CA HIS A 99 -15.06 2.26 11.39
C HIS A 99 -14.53 1.11 12.26
N PRO A 100 -13.60 1.37 13.21
CA PRO A 100 -12.95 0.32 14.00
C PRO A 100 -13.89 -0.50 14.90
N ILE A 101 -15.14 -0.02 15.14
CA ILE A 101 -16.14 -0.82 15.84
C ILE A 101 -16.69 -1.97 14.99
N GLN A 102 -16.55 -1.92 13.68
CA GLN A 102 -17.00 -2.99 12.80
C GLN A 102 -15.99 -4.13 12.83
N GLN A 103 -16.48 -5.33 13.12
CA GLN A 103 -15.68 -6.54 13.13
C GLN A 103 -16.01 -7.41 11.92
N PHE A 104 -14.99 -8.07 11.39
CA PHE A 104 -15.07 -8.96 10.24
C PHE A 104 -14.78 -10.40 10.66
N ASP A 105 -15.53 -11.32 10.07
CA ASP A 105 -15.23 -12.74 10.10
C ASP A 105 -14.14 -13.03 9.05
N ALA A 106 -12.94 -13.35 9.50
CA ALA A 106 -11.79 -13.59 8.63
C ALA A 106 -11.99 -14.78 7.68
N GLN A 107 -12.77 -15.80 8.09
CA GLN A 107 -13.05 -16.95 7.24
C GLN A 107 -14.07 -16.60 6.14
N ARG A 108 -15.16 -15.90 6.48
CA ARG A 108 -16.12 -15.42 5.48
C ARG A 108 -15.45 -14.51 4.47
N LEU A 109 -14.60 -13.61 4.94
CA LEU A 109 -13.84 -12.70 4.08
C LEU A 109 -12.89 -13.45 3.16
N HIS A 110 -12.21 -14.47 3.68
CA HIS A 110 -11.33 -15.34 2.88
C HIS A 110 -12.13 -16.07 1.77
N HIS A 111 -13.28 -16.67 2.11
CA HIS A 111 -14.13 -17.34 1.13
C HIS A 111 -14.66 -16.39 0.07
N TRP A 112 -15.11 -15.21 0.47
CA TRP A 112 -15.58 -14.21 -0.47
C TRP A 112 -14.47 -13.78 -1.43
N LEU A 113 -13.27 -13.46 -0.93
CA LEU A 113 -12.15 -13.08 -1.76
C LEU A 113 -11.70 -14.21 -2.69
N ALA A 114 -11.76 -15.46 -2.27
CA ALA A 114 -11.45 -16.60 -3.11
C ALA A 114 -12.46 -16.80 -4.28
N SER A 115 -13.66 -16.22 -4.19
CA SER A 115 -14.66 -16.24 -5.26
C SER A 115 -14.51 -15.15 -6.31
N LEU A 116 -13.56 -14.21 -6.11
CA LEU A 116 -13.32 -13.07 -6.99
C LEU A 116 -12.02 -13.25 -7.78
N GLU A 117 -11.94 -12.61 -8.96
CA GLU A 117 -10.72 -12.61 -9.80
C GLU A 117 -9.96 -11.27 -9.62
N TRP A 118 -9.33 -11.06 -8.50
CA TRP A 118 -8.52 -9.88 -8.23
C TRP A 118 -7.03 -10.11 -8.54
N ARG A 119 -6.35 -9.06 -8.95
CA ARG A 119 -4.89 -9.05 -9.18
C ARG A 119 -4.10 -8.74 -7.90
N ARG A 120 -4.69 -7.97 -7.01
CA ARG A 120 -4.08 -7.64 -5.71
C ARG A 120 -5.16 -7.45 -4.66
N ALA A 121 -4.92 -8.00 -3.49
CA ALA A 121 -5.71 -7.77 -2.29
C ALA A 121 -4.80 -7.32 -1.16
N LYS A 122 -5.08 -6.18 -0.54
CA LYS A 122 -4.39 -5.67 0.64
C LYS A 122 -5.41 -5.33 1.70
N LEU A 123 -5.29 -5.97 2.87
CA LEU A 123 -6.28 -5.89 3.91
C LEU A 123 -5.65 -5.63 5.28
N VAL A 124 -6.34 -4.82 6.05
CA VAL A 124 -6.23 -4.79 7.51
C VAL A 124 -7.63 -4.80 8.06
N ILE A 125 -7.95 -5.73 8.93
CA ILE A 125 -9.30 -5.89 9.50
C ILE A 125 -9.26 -6.01 11.01
N HIS A 126 -10.31 -5.50 11.65
CA HIS A 126 -10.63 -5.83 13.03
C HIS A 126 -11.49 -7.09 13.03
N SER A 127 -11.05 -8.13 13.70
CA SER A 127 -11.77 -9.41 13.86
C SER A 127 -11.97 -9.74 15.32
N ALA A 128 -12.72 -10.79 15.63
CA ALA A 128 -12.88 -11.29 17.00
C ALA A 128 -11.53 -11.70 17.64
N GLU A 129 -10.56 -12.12 16.82
CA GLU A 129 -9.22 -12.52 17.25
C GLU A 129 -8.25 -11.35 17.37
N GLY A 130 -8.71 -10.12 17.10
CA GLY A 130 -7.93 -8.91 17.08
C GLY A 130 -7.70 -8.36 15.66
N TRP A 131 -6.68 -7.53 15.51
CA TRP A 131 -6.36 -6.93 14.23
C TRP A 131 -5.48 -7.83 13.38
N LEU A 132 -5.94 -8.11 12.18
CA LEU A 132 -5.27 -8.97 11.22
C LEU A 132 -4.96 -8.19 9.94
N SER A 133 -3.87 -8.55 9.28
CA SER A 133 -3.51 -8.03 7.95
C SER A 133 -3.20 -9.16 6.99
N ALA A 134 -3.45 -8.93 5.71
CA ALA A 134 -3.06 -9.81 4.61
C ALA A 134 -2.70 -8.98 3.37
N ASN A 135 -1.78 -9.51 2.56
CA ASN A 135 -1.42 -8.95 1.26
C ASN A 135 -1.16 -10.11 0.31
N ALA A 136 -1.88 -10.14 -0.80
CA ALA A 136 -1.81 -11.22 -1.77
C ALA A 136 -1.92 -10.66 -3.20
N VAL A 137 -1.40 -11.40 -4.18
CA VAL A 137 -1.42 -11.05 -5.60
C VAL A 137 -1.94 -12.23 -6.42
N ASP A 138 -2.61 -11.93 -7.53
CA ASP A 138 -3.07 -12.89 -8.53
C ASP A 138 -3.81 -14.08 -7.92
N ASN A 139 -4.82 -13.80 -7.10
CA ASN A 139 -5.64 -14.80 -6.40
C ASN A 139 -4.85 -15.83 -5.56
N SER A 140 -3.62 -15.52 -5.19
CA SER A 140 -2.87 -16.39 -4.26
C SER A 140 -3.58 -16.46 -2.89
N PRO A 141 -3.44 -17.56 -2.15
CA PRO A 141 -4.06 -17.73 -0.85
C PRO A 141 -3.69 -16.58 0.11
N LEU A 142 -4.69 -16.05 0.81
CA LEU A 142 -4.49 -15.03 1.84
C LEU A 142 -3.85 -15.66 3.08
N ALA A 143 -2.71 -15.15 3.49
CA ALA A 143 -2.07 -15.49 4.76
C ALA A 143 -2.33 -14.36 5.77
N TRP A 144 -3.18 -14.61 6.75
CA TRP A 144 -3.47 -13.67 7.83
C TRP A 144 -2.31 -13.59 8.81
N GLN A 145 -1.96 -12.38 9.19
CA GLN A 145 -0.93 -12.09 10.19
C GLN A 145 -1.45 -11.04 11.19
N PRO A 146 -1.02 -11.09 12.46
CA PRO A 146 -1.32 -10.04 13.42
C PRO A 146 -0.88 -8.66 12.89
N SER A 147 -1.68 -7.65 13.15
CA SER A 147 -1.40 -6.27 12.73
C SER A 147 -1.32 -5.34 13.94
N GLU A 148 -0.39 -4.38 13.89
CA GLU A 148 -0.30 -3.29 14.88
C GLU A 148 -1.23 -2.12 14.57
N TRP A 149 -1.88 -2.12 13.40
CA TRP A 149 -2.85 -1.09 13.02
C TRP A 149 -4.11 -1.17 13.87
N ARG A 150 -4.64 -0.02 14.33
CA ARG A 150 -5.79 0.04 15.27
C ARG A 150 -6.81 1.13 14.91
N ARG A 151 -6.69 1.77 13.75
CA ARG A 151 -7.48 2.97 13.44
C ARG A 151 -8.78 2.68 12.69
N ASP A 152 -8.73 1.79 11.71
CA ASP A 152 -9.85 1.46 10.82
C ASP A 152 -9.57 0.13 10.11
N SER A 153 -10.61 -0.59 9.70
CA SER A 153 -10.42 -1.72 8.78
C SER A 153 -10.33 -1.18 7.35
N ARG A 154 -9.33 -1.65 6.61
CA ARG A 154 -9.06 -1.27 5.22
C ARG A 154 -9.02 -2.50 4.35
N ILE A 155 -9.78 -2.47 3.28
CA ILE A 155 -9.79 -3.52 2.27
C ILE A 155 -9.59 -2.84 0.93
N GLU A 156 -8.52 -3.15 0.23
CA GLU A 156 -8.17 -2.63 -1.08
C GLU A 156 -8.02 -3.78 -2.06
N LEU A 157 -8.76 -3.71 -3.18
CA LEU A 157 -8.71 -4.70 -4.25
C LEU A 157 -8.36 -4.02 -5.57
N ILE A 158 -7.55 -4.70 -6.38
CA ILE A 158 -7.25 -4.31 -7.75
C ILE A 158 -7.73 -5.43 -8.68
N PHE A 159 -8.50 -5.07 -9.68
CA PHE A 159 -9.02 -5.96 -10.72
C PHE A 159 -8.47 -5.56 -12.09
N SER A 160 -8.51 -6.47 -13.04
CA SER A 160 -8.16 -6.19 -14.44
C SER A 160 -9.20 -5.34 -15.16
N ALA A 161 -10.46 -5.34 -14.70
CA ALA A 161 -11.58 -4.61 -15.28
C ALA A 161 -12.52 -4.07 -14.19
N PRO A 162 -13.32 -3.03 -14.48
CA PRO A 162 -14.32 -2.50 -13.56
C PRO A 162 -15.30 -3.57 -13.08
N GLN A 163 -15.69 -3.47 -11.81
CA GLN A 163 -16.64 -4.37 -11.13
C GLN A 163 -17.86 -3.58 -10.66
N ASP A 164 -18.95 -4.27 -10.36
CA ASP A 164 -20.11 -3.65 -9.73
C ASP A 164 -19.82 -3.33 -8.25
N VAL A 165 -19.71 -2.05 -7.96
CA VAL A 165 -19.38 -1.53 -6.61
C VAL A 165 -20.45 -1.94 -5.60
N ALA A 166 -21.74 -1.92 -5.97
CA ALA A 166 -22.84 -2.21 -5.06
C ALA A 166 -22.83 -3.70 -4.67
N VAL A 167 -22.58 -4.58 -5.65
CA VAL A 167 -22.46 -6.02 -5.42
C VAL A 167 -21.28 -6.34 -4.52
N LEU A 168 -20.11 -5.78 -4.80
CA LEU A 168 -18.91 -5.98 -3.98
C LEU A 168 -19.12 -5.47 -2.56
N GLN A 169 -19.71 -4.30 -2.39
CA GLN A 169 -19.93 -3.70 -1.08
C GLN A 169 -20.94 -4.49 -0.24
N ALA A 170 -22.02 -4.97 -0.86
CA ALA A 170 -23.02 -5.81 -0.18
C ALA A 170 -22.40 -7.14 0.28
N ALA A 171 -21.62 -7.80 -0.58
CA ALA A 171 -20.93 -9.04 -0.25
C ALA A 171 -19.90 -8.86 0.86
N LEU A 172 -19.10 -7.77 0.80
CA LEU A 172 -18.16 -7.42 1.85
C LEU A 172 -18.87 -7.12 3.18
N ALA A 173 -20.00 -6.40 3.14
CA ALA A 173 -20.79 -6.11 4.32
C ALA A 173 -21.35 -7.38 4.99
N ALA A 174 -21.67 -8.42 4.21
CA ALA A 174 -22.10 -9.73 4.72
C ALA A 174 -20.98 -10.52 5.43
N CYS A 175 -19.72 -10.12 5.26
CA CYS A 175 -18.58 -10.71 5.97
C CYS A 175 -18.39 -10.13 7.39
N ARG A 176 -19.21 -9.17 7.82
CA ARG A 176 -19.17 -8.62 9.20
C ARG A 176 -19.82 -9.59 10.19
N GLN A 177 -19.46 -9.43 11.46
CA GLN A 177 -20.06 -10.13 12.59
C GLN A 177 -21.24 -9.35 13.15
#